data_9f56ff5a666caa4ce8f4d1e42814dbe1
#
_entry.id   9f56ff5a666caa4ce8f4d1e42814dbe1
#
_cell.length_a   1.000
_cell.length_b   1.000
_cell.length_c   1.000
_cell.angle_alpha   90.00
_cell.angle_beta   90.00
_cell.angle_gamma   90.00
#
_symmetry.space_group_name_H-M   'P 1'
#
loop_
_entity.id
_entity.type
_entity.pdbx_description
1 polymer ?
#
loop_
_entity_poly.entity_id
_entity_poly.type
_entity_poly.pdbx_seq_one_letter_code
_entity_poly.pdbx_strand_id
1 'polypeptide(L)'
;MSYNHSPKLDDSLSSLKEELIRNNQIKLDDYHRFDVKRGLRNSDGTGVMAGLSRICSVEGYYIDDGERVPKEGKLIYRGINMTDIVRNCQKENRFGYEEVVWLLLLGDLPTQEQLDRFRGVLAEARELPDEFIEDMIMKAPSPNIMNKVARSVLALYSYDNNPDDLSIENVLRQSIKLIAQIPTIMSYAYQVKRRAYDHKSMYIHQNDKSLSTAESILHTIRSDRKFTDEEAKILDLCMIIHADHGGGNNSTFTTRCITSTGTDTYSAIAAGIGSLKGPKHGGANIQVHNMIADLKKTVSDPTDEGQVADYLTKVIHKEAGDRTGLIYGMGHAVYTLSDPRAVLLKEFASQKADKYGFADDYKIISLVEELTPELFYKYKGEKKKMCANVDLYSGLIYDMLRIPPELFTPMFMAARISGWCAHRLEELCSGSRIMRPAYKSVALPRAFVPIAERNIDHIVPDYVPSEER
;
A
#
# COMPACT_ATOMS: atom_id res chain seq x y z
N MET A 1 10.49 1.30 27.10
CA MET A 1 10.88 2.70 27.35
C MET A 1 9.59 3.52 27.31
N SER A 2 9.13 4.02 28.46
CA SER A 2 7.99 4.93 28.51
C SER A 2 8.48 6.32 28.08
N TYR A 3 7.82 6.95 27.11
CA TYR A 3 7.96 8.39 26.91
C TYR A 3 7.61 9.07 28.22
N ASN A 4 8.43 10.01 28.67
CA ASN A 4 8.11 10.82 29.85
C ASN A 4 6.78 11.54 29.58
N HIS A 5 5.75 11.20 30.33
CA HIS A 5 4.52 11.98 30.38
C HIS A 5 4.86 13.39 30.88
N SER A 6 4.40 14.42 30.18
CA SER A 6 4.47 15.79 30.63
C SER A 6 3.09 16.18 31.17
N PRO A 7 2.86 16.18 32.49
CA PRO A 7 1.55 16.47 33.05
C PRO A 7 0.97 17.83 32.59
N LYS A 8 1.81 18.84 32.44
CA LYS A 8 1.39 20.15 31.91
C LYS A 8 0.89 20.12 30.47
N LEU A 9 1.46 19.23 29.64
CA LEU A 9 0.97 19.04 28.27
C LEU A 9 -0.39 18.36 28.30
N ASP A 10 -0.56 17.31 29.10
CA ASP A 10 -1.79 16.53 29.19
C ASP A 10 -2.96 17.38 29.70
N ASP A 11 -2.73 18.22 30.72
CA ASP A 11 -3.74 19.15 31.28
C ASP A 11 -4.18 20.20 30.24
N SER A 12 -3.29 20.64 29.38
CA SER A 12 -3.58 21.68 28.37
C SER A 12 -4.18 21.11 27.07
N LEU A 13 -4.03 19.81 26.79
CA LEU A 13 -4.38 19.20 25.50
C LEU A 13 -5.88 19.35 25.17
N SER A 14 -6.78 19.28 26.17
CA SER A 14 -8.22 19.35 25.93
C SER A 14 -8.64 20.73 25.39
N SER A 15 -8.20 21.81 26.01
CA SER A 15 -8.50 23.18 25.55
C SER A 15 -7.84 23.51 24.22
N LEU A 16 -6.58 23.11 24.03
CA LEU A 16 -5.86 23.29 22.77
C LEU A 16 -6.51 22.51 21.62
N LYS A 17 -7.03 21.30 21.89
CA LYS A 17 -7.75 20.47 20.91
C LYS A 17 -9.03 21.15 20.45
N GLU A 18 -9.82 21.69 21.37
CA GLU A 18 -11.08 22.36 21.04
C GLU A 18 -10.83 23.58 20.17
N GLU A 19 -9.83 24.41 20.53
CA GLU A 19 -9.44 25.56 19.74
C GLU A 19 -8.90 25.16 18.35
N LEU A 20 -8.04 24.13 18.28
CA LEU A 20 -7.55 23.59 17.03
C LEU A 20 -8.69 23.17 16.10
N ILE A 21 -9.64 22.38 16.60
CA ILE A 21 -10.77 21.87 15.79
C ILE A 21 -11.61 23.03 15.29
N ARG A 22 -11.97 23.98 16.15
CA ARG A 22 -12.77 25.17 15.79
C ARG A 22 -12.13 25.98 14.66
N ASN A 23 -10.81 26.18 14.72
CA ASN A 23 -10.09 27.07 13.80
C ASN A 23 -9.60 26.39 12.52
N ASN A 24 -9.68 25.07 12.40
CA ASN A 24 -9.12 24.33 11.26
C ASN A 24 -10.18 23.57 10.42
N GLN A 25 -11.46 23.88 10.60
CA GLN A 25 -12.51 23.29 9.77
C GLN A 25 -12.60 24.01 8.42
N ILE A 26 -12.59 23.22 7.33
CA ILE A 26 -12.88 23.70 5.98
C ILE A 26 -14.26 23.16 5.61
N LYS A 27 -15.21 24.03 5.27
CA LYS A 27 -16.56 23.65 4.88
C LYS A 27 -16.54 22.86 3.56
N LEU A 28 -17.37 21.83 3.47
CA LEU A 28 -17.43 21.01 2.24
C LEU A 28 -17.87 21.85 1.03
N ASP A 29 -18.75 22.83 1.24
CA ASP A 29 -19.24 23.73 0.21
C ASP A 29 -18.13 24.59 -0.41
N ASP A 30 -17.05 24.90 0.33
CA ASP A 30 -15.90 25.63 -0.22
C ASP A 30 -15.18 24.86 -1.33
N TYR A 31 -15.16 23.52 -1.25
CA TYR A 31 -14.60 22.70 -2.33
C TYR A 31 -15.37 22.85 -3.64
N HIS A 32 -16.71 22.91 -3.56
CA HIS A 32 -17.58 23.14 -4.72
C HIS A 32 -17.47 24.57 -5.22
N ARG A 33 -17.52 25.55 -4.30
CA ARG A 33 -17.45 26.98 -4.61
C ARG A 33 -16.16 27.35 -5.35
N PHE A 34 -15.03 26.80 -4.95
CA PHE A 34 -13.73 27.09 -5.56
C PHE A 34 -13.30 26.06 -6.60
N ASP A 35 -14.18 25.18 -7.02
CA ASP A 35 -13.91 24.06 -7.95
C ASP A 35 -12.66 23.25 -7.56
N VAL A 36 -12.45 23.03 -6.25
CA VAL A 36 -11.32 22.25 -5.75
C VAL A 36 -11.59 20.75 -5.87
N LYS A 37 -10.72 20.05 -6.56
CA LYS A 37 -10.83 18.60 -6.77
C LYS A 37 -10.35 17.85 -5.53
N ARG A 38 -11.26 17.65 -4.57
CA ARG A 38 -10.96 17.01 -3.27
C ARG A 38 -10.36 15.62 -3.48
N GLY A 39 -9.17 15.37 -2.90
CA GLY A 39 -8.45 14.12 -3.09
C GLY A 39 -7.99 13.89 -4.53
N LEU A 40 -7.83 14.95 -5.33
CA LEU A 40 -7.50 14.90 -6.76
C LEU A 40 -8.49 14.05 -7.57
N ARG A 41 -9.79 14.19 -7.25
CA ARG A 41 -10.90 13.53 -7.95
C ARG A 41 -11.88 14.56 -8.54
N ASN A 42 -12.25 14.35 -9.79
CA ASN A 42 -13.34 15.06 -10.45
C ASN A 42 -14.70 14.65 -9.87
N SER A 43 -15.73 15.42 -10.11
CA SER A 43 -17.09 15.14 -9.64
C SER A 43 -17.68 13.84 -10.19
N ASP A 44 -17.27 13.42 -11.38
CA ASP A 44 -17.62 12.14 -12.00
C ASP A 44 -16.87 10.94 -11.42
N GLY A 45 -15.96 11.19 -10.45
CA GLY A 45 -15.12 10.17 -9.82
C GLY A 45 -13.87 9.77 -10.61
N THR A 46 -13.56 10.43 -11.74
CA THR A 46 -12.28 10.24 -12.44
C THR A 46 -11.14 10.90 -11.68
N GLY A 47 -9.91 10.44 -11.90
CA GLY A 47 -8.71 11.07 -11.32
C GLY A 47 -8.35 12.35 -12.09
N VAL A 48 -7.87 13.37 -11.38
CA VAL A 48 -7.20 14.51 -12.02
C VAL A 48 -5.93 14.00 -12.72
N MET A 49 -5.74 14.40 -13.98
CA MET A 49 -4.52 14.04 -14.74
C MET A 49 -3.34 14.84 -14.21
N ALA A 50 -2.52 14.18 -13.39
CA ALA A 50 -1.38 14.81 -12.69
C ALA A 50 -0.04 14.62 -13.41
N GLY A 51 0.07 13.70 -14.36
CA GLY A 51 1.31 13.43 -15.09
C GLY A 51 1.18 12.32 -16.12
N LEU A 52 2.27 12.04 -16.80
CA LEU A 52 2.40 10.96 -17.79
C LEU A 52 3.35 9.90 -17.26
N SER A 53 3.13 8.65 -17.65
CA SER A 53 4.00 7.52 -17.31
C SER A 53 3.97 6.45 -18.39
N ARG A 54 5.12 5.80 -18.62
CA ARG A 54 5.27 4.62 -19.48
C ARG A 54 5.35 3.32 -18.67
N ILE A 55 5.31 3.41 -17.33
CA ILE A 55 5.54 2.26 -16.44
C ILE A 55 4.30 1.38 -16.37
N CYS A 56 3.13 1.98 -16.10
CA CYS A 56 1.93 1.21 -15.81
C CYS A 56 0.66 1.94 -16.25
N SER A 57 -0.28 1.18 -16.83
CA SER A 57 -1.64 1.62 -17.08
C SER A 57 -2.63 0.81 -16.24
N VAL A 58 -3.60 1.52 -15.65
CA VAL A 58 -4.69 0.95 -14.83
C VAL A 58 -6.00 1.32 -15.51
N GLU A 59 -6.67 0.34 -16.06
CA GLU A 59 -7.86 0.55 -16.90
C GLU A 59 -9.07 -0.19 -16.31
N GLY A 60 -10.17 0.51 -16.10
CA GLY A 60 -11.43 -0.05 -15.60
C GLY A 60 -12.66 0.64 -16.20
N TYR A 61 -12.44 1.63 -17.06
CA TYR A 61 -13.47 2.36 -17.80
C TYR A 61 -12.89 3.03 -19.03
N TYR A 62 -13.75 3.50 -19.91
CA TYR A 62 -13.41 4.45 -20.99
C TYR A 62 -14.40 5.61 -20.93
N ILE A 63 -14.09 6.68 -21.63
CA ILE A 63 -15.00 7.83 -21.76
C ILE A 63 -15.67 7.74 -23.13
N ASP A 64 -17.00 7.78 -23.14
CA ASP A 64 -17.86 7.77 -24.31
C ASP A 64 -18.83 8.95 -24.20
N ASP A 65 -18.84 9.84 -25.18
CA ASP A 65 -19.63 11.09 -25.19
C ASP A 65 -19.57 11.89 -23.87
N GLY A 66 -18.39 11.88 -23.21
CA GLY A 66 -18.18 12.57 -21.92
C GLY A 66 -18.63 11.77 -20.70
N GLU A 67 -19.22 10.60 -20.87
CA GLU A 67 -19.65 9.73 -19.79
C GLU A 67 -18.64 8.61 -19.51
N ARG A 68 -18.54 8.22 -18.24
CA ARG A 68 -17.69 7.13 -17.80
C ARG A 68 -18.39 5.79 -18.01
N VAL A 69 -17.92 4.99 -18.98
CA VAL A 69 -18.43 3.65 -19.26
C VAL A 69 -17.50 2.58 -18.61
N PRO A 70 -18.01 1.78 -17.68
CA PRO A 70 -17.23 0.70 -17.07
C PRO A 70 -16.82 -0.37 -18.08
N LYS A 71 -15.59 -0.87 -17.96
CA LYS A 71 -15.08 -2.07 -18.65
C LYS A 71 -14.37 -3.00 -17.68
N GLU A 72 -14.11 -4.22 -18.13
CA GLU A 72 -13.28 -5.17 -17.38
C GLU A 72 -11.91 -4.55 -17.07
N GLY A 73 -11.47 -4.78 -15.82
CA GLY A 73 -10.22 -4.22 -15.34
C GLY A 73 -9.01 -4.80 -16.05
N LYS A 74 -8.05 -3.94 -16.38
CA LYS A 74 -6.72 -4.34 -16.87
C LYS A 74 -5.64 -3.63 -16.08
N LEU A 75 -4.59 -4.35 -15.79
CA LEU A 75 -3.35 -3.83 -15.21
C LEU A 75 -2.22 -4.16 -16.20
N ILE A 76 -1.57 -3.11 -16.69
CA ILE A 76 -0.63 -3.22 -17.81
C ILE A 76 0.73 -2.69 -17.36
N TYR A 77 1.77 -3.53 -17.39
CA TYR A 77 3.14 -3.17 -17.07
C TYR A 77 3.94 -2.97 -18.36
N ARG A 78 4.41 -1.75 -18.61
CA ARG A 78 5.17 -1.43 -19.82
C ARG A 78 4.52 -1.90 -21.14
N GLY A 79 3.19 -1.84 -21.21
CA GLY A 79 2.42 -2.29 -22.39
C GLY A 79 2.03 -3.77 -22.38
N ILE A 80 2.48 -4.56 -21.41
CA ILE A 80 2.16 -6.00 -21.29
C ILE A 80 1.13 -6.19 -20.20
N ASN A 81 0.05 -6.94 -20.49
CA ASN A 81 -0.97 -7.24 -19.49
C ASN A 81 -0.40 -8.13 -18.38
N MET A 82 -0.49 -7.67 -17.13
CA MET A 82 -0.02 -8.39 -15.95
C MET A 82 -0.63 -9.81 -15.86
N THR A 83 -1.88 -9.97 -16.24
CA THR A 83 -2.54 -11.29 -16.25
C THR A 83 -1.83 -12.28 -17.18
N ASP A 84 -1.34 -11.81 -18.33
CA ASP A 84 -0.63 -12.66 -19.28
C ASP A 84 0.73 -13.08 -18.73
N ILE A 85 1.44 -12.18 -18.03
CA ILE A 85 2.70 -12.50 -17.35
C ILE A 85 2.45 -13.60 -16.31
N VAL A 86 1.45 -13.42 -15.43
CA VAL A 86 1.12 -14.41 -14.39
C VAL A 86 0.80 -15.77 -14.99
N ARG A 87 -0.08 -15.82 -16.00
CA ARG A 87 -0.49 -17.07 -16.65
C ARG A 87 0.65 -17.77 -17.37
N ASN A 88 1.56 -17.03 -18.01
CA ASN A 88 2.74 -17.60 -18.60
C ASN A 88 3.69 -18.19 -17.56
N CYS A 89 3.96 -17.49 -16.46
CA CYS A 89 4.76 -18.04 -15.36
C CYS A 89 4.16 -19.32 -14.78
N GLN A 90 2.82 -19.38 -14.61
CA GLN A 90 2.13 -20.59 -14.17
C GLN A 90 2.27 -21.75 -15.18
N LYS A 91 2.04 -21.48 -16.47
CA LYS A 91 2.14 -22.48 -17.54
C LYS A 91 3.56 -23.06 -17.67
N GLU A 92 4.57 -22.23 -17.53
CA GLU A 92 5.98 -22.61 -17.60
C GLU A 92 6.53 -23.11 -16.26
N ASN A 93 5.72 -23.06 -15.22
CA ASN A 93 6.07 -23.48 -13.85
C ASN A 93 7.36 -22.81 -13.34
N ARG A 94 7.51 -21.49 -13.55
CA ARG A 94 8.70 -20.71 -13.19
C ARG A 94 8.37 -19.49 -12.33
N PHE A 95 9.38 -18.91 -11.68
CA PHE A 95 9.31 -17.62 -10.99
C PHE A 95 9.32 -16.48 -12.01
N GLY A 96 8.55 -15.44 -11.75
CA GLY A 96 8.38 -14.30 -12.65
C GLY A 96 8.59 -12.93 -12.02
N TYR A 97 8.72 -12.82 -10.70
CA TYR A 97 8.84 -11.51 -10.06
C TYR A 97 10.10 -10.74 -10.50
N GLU A 98 11.26 -11.40 -10.59
CA GLU A 98 12.50 -10.76 -11.05
C GLU A 98 12.42 -10.31 -12.51
N GLU A 99 11.68 -11.03 -13.36
CA GLU A 99 11.37 -10.61 -14.73
C GLU A 99 10.50 -9.34 -14.74
N VAL A 100 9.51 -9.25 -13.86
CA VAL A 100 8.68 -8.04 -13.71
C VAL A 100 9.49 -6.88 -13.16
N VAL A 101 10.41 -7.10 -12.23
CA VAL A 101 11.34 -6.06 -11.76
C VAL A 101 12.17 -5.51 -12.93
N TRP A 102 12.75 -6.41 -13.74
CA TRP A 102 13.46 -6.03 -14.94
C TRP A 102 12.59 -5.22 -15.90
N LEU A 103 11.39 -5.72 -16.22
CA LEU A 103 10.45 -5.07 -17.13
C LEU A 103 10.11 -3.65 -16.66
N LEU A 104 9.75 -3.48 -15.39
CA LEU A 104 9.39 -2.17 -14.83
C LEU A 104 10.57 -1.18 -14.88
N LEU A 105 11.78 -1.62 -14.52
CA LEU A 105 12.96 -0.76 -14.47
C LEU A 105 13.48 -0.41 -15.88
N LEU A 106 13.59 -1.39 -16.76
CA LEU A 106 14.31 -1.27 -18.03
C LEU A 106 13.41 -1.13 -19.26
N GLY A 107 12.13 -1.48 -19.14
CA GLY A 107 11.11 -1.14 -20.15
C GLY A 107 10.78 -2.23 -21.15
N ASP A 108 11.50 -3.33 -21.17
CA ASP A 108 11.25 -4.48 -22.06
C ASP A 108 11.52 -5.80 -21.31
N LEU A 109 11.06 -6.93 -21.88
CA LEU A 109 11.29 -8.24 -21.31
C LEU A 109 12.75 -8.69 -21.48
N PRO A 110 13.36 -9.33 -20.47
CA PRO A 110 14.71 -9.85 -20.59
C PRO A 110 14.78 -11.12 -21.46
N THR A 111 15.90 -11.35 -22.10
CA THR A 111 16.25 -12.69 -22.56
C THR A 111 16.56 -13.59 -21.36
N GLN A 112 16.59 -14.92 -21.56
CA GLN A 112 16.94 -15.85 -20.47
C GLN A 112 18.30 -15.53 -19.84
N GLU A 113 19.31 -15.25 -20.67
CA GLU A 113 20.66 -14.90 -20.19
C GLU A 113 20.65 -13.59 -19.36
N GLN A 114 19.89 -12.58 -19.80
CA GLN A 114 19.74 -11.33 -19.06
C GLN A 114 19.04 -11.55 -17.73
N LEU A 115 17.98 -12.36 -17.70
CA LEU A 115 17.23 -12.68 -16.50
C LEU A 115 18.10 -13.42 -15.48
N ASP A 116 18.86 -14.42 -15.93
CA ASP A 116 19.73 -15.22 -15.04
C ASP A 116 20.85 -14.34 -14.45
N ARG A 117 21.45 -13.48 -15.25
CA ARG A 117 22.42 -12.48 -14.77
C ARG A 117 21.80 -11.53 -13.76
N PHE A 118 20.60 -11.02 -14.03
CA PHE A 118 19.91 -10.08 -13.14
C PHE A 118 19.51 -10.72 -11.82
N ARG A 119 19.05 -11.97 -11.83
CA ARG A 119 18.82 -12.75 -10.60
C ARG A 119 20.07 -12.84 -9.74
N GLY A 120 21.23 -13.11 -10.36
CA GLY A 120 22.51 -13.09 -9.67
C GLY A 120 22.83 -11.73 -9.02
N VAL A 121 22.60 -10.64 -9.75
CA VAL A 121 22.78 -9.26 -9.22
C VAL A 121 21.87 -8.99 -8.01
N LEU A 122 20.58 -9.35 -8.11
CA LEU A 122 19.66 -9.19 -6.98
C LEU A 122 20.05 -10.06 -5.79
N ALA A 123 20.47 -11.30 -6.03
CA ALA A 123 20.89 -12.22 -4.99
C ALA A 123 22.10 -11.69 -4.19
N GLU A 124 23.07 -11.12 -4.87
CA GLU A 124 24.23 -10.48 -4.22
C GLU A 124 23.87 -9.18 -3.50
N ALA A 125 22.99 -8.38 -4.10
CA ALA A 125 22.54 -7.12 -3.53
C ALA A 125 21.68 -7.28 -2.27
N ARG A 126 21.20 -8.49 -1.93
CA ARG A 126 20.44 -8.76 -0.68
C ARG A 126 21.26 -8.57 0.58
N GLU A 127 22.57 -8.63 0.49
CA GLU A 127 23.45 -8.49 1.63
C GLU A 127 23.33 -7.08 2.23
N LEU A 128 23.14 -7.01 3.53
CA LEU A 128 23.07 -5.74 4.25
C LEU A 128 24.49 -5.29 4.64
N PRO A 129 24.70 -3.99 4.84
CA PRO A 129 26.00 -3.51 5.33
C PRO A 129 26.40 -4.16 6.66
N ASP A 130 27.70 -4.26 6.92
CA ASP A 130 28.24 -4.79 8.16
C ASP A 130 27.63 -4.06 9.37
N GLU A 131 27.34 -4.83 10.44
CA GLU A 131 26.73 -4.35 11.70
C GLU A 131 25.32 -3.71 11.56
N PHE A 132 24.77 -3.61 10.33
CA PHE A 132 23.47 -2.97 10.10
C PHE A 132 22.32 -3.68 10.82
N ILE A 133 22.38 -5.00 10.96
CA ILE A 133 21.35 -5.78 11.66
C ILE A 133 21.35 -5.43 13.13
N GLU A 134 22.51 -5.41 13.76
CA GLU A 134 22.70 -5.13 15.17
C GLU A 134 22.36 -3.70 15.51
N ASP A 135 22.93 -2.75 14.76
CA ASP A 135 22.84 -1.34 15.05
C ASP A 135 21.52 -0.71 14.63
N MET A 136 20.99 -1.11 13.47
CA MET A 136 19.82 -0.46 12.91
C MET A 136 18.54 -1.26 13.07
N ILE A 137 18.60 -2.61 13.02
CA ILE A 137 17.37 -3.42 13.11
C ILE A 137 17.10 -3.86 14.54
N MET A 138 18.10 -4.36 15.28
CA MET A 138 17.93 -4.85 16.64
C MET A 138 17.82 -3.74 17.68
N LYS A 139 18.59 -2.65 17.55
CA LYS A 139 18.47 -1.48 18.41
C LYS A 139 17.16 -0.71 18.09
N ALA A 140 16.46 -0.25 19.12
CA ALA A 140 15.17 0.44 19.00
C ALA A 140 14.14 -0.36 18.17
N PRO A 141 13.73 -1.56 18.61
CA PRO A 141 12.72 -2.37 17.92
C PRO A 141 11.39 -1.61 17.79
N SER A 142 10.55 -2.02 16.85
CA SER A 142 9.23 -1.40 16.63
C SER A 142 8.13 -2.48 16.66
N PRO A 143 6.97 -2.20 17.25
CA PRO A 143 5.81 -3.07 17.14
C PRO A 143 5.24 -3.06 15.70
N ASN A 144 5.57 -2.04 14.91
CA ASN A 144 5.12 -1.89 13.54
C ASN A 144 6.29 -2.08 12.57
N ILE A 145 6.20 -3.12 11.74
CA ILE A 145 7.27 -3.51 10.81
C ILE A 145 7.47 -2.46 9.72
N MET A 146 6.39 -1.89 9.18
CA MET A 146 6.49 -0.82 8.16
C MET A 146 7.26 0.39 8.68
N ASN A 147 7.04 0.79 9.95
CA ASN A 147 7.81 1.86 10.59
C ASN A 147 9.28 1.48 10.71
N LYS A 148 9.58 0.22 11.10
CA LYS A 148 10.97 -0.23 11.24
C LYS A 148 11.68 -0.24 9.88
N VAL A 149 11.02 -0.72 8.84
CA VAL A 149 11.60 -0.74 7.48
C VAL A 149 11.86 0.69 6.98
N ALA A 150 10.91 1.61 7.14
CA ALA A 150 11.12 3.01 6.73
C ALA A 150 12.34 3.66 7.40
N ARG A 151 12.51 3.44 8.72
CA ARG A 151 13.70 3.92 9.46
C ARG A 151 14.99 3.26 8.98
N SER A 152 14.93 1.96 8.66
CA SER A 152 16.08 1.22 8.15
C SER A 152 16.48 1.70 6.75
N VAL A 153 15.50 2.00 5.88
CA VAL A 153 15.76 2.59 4.55
C VAL A 153 16.44 3.93 4.67
N LEU A 154 15.95 4.82 5.56
CA LEU A 154 16.62 6.11 5.80
C LEU A 154 18.03 5.93 6.35
N ALA A 155 18.27 4.92 7.19
CA ALA A 155 19.59 4.65 7.74
C ALA A 155 20.59 4.16 6.67
N LEU A 156 20.14 3.44 5.63
CA LEU A 156 20.99 3.00 4.52
C LEU A 156 21.67 4.16 3.79
N TYR A 157 21.11 5.37 3.83
CA TYR A 157 21.74 6.59 3.33
C TYR A 157 23.18 6.76 3.89
N SER A 158 23.38 6.51 5.18
CA SER A 158 24.70 6.65 5.84
C SER A 158 25.71 5.57 5.48
N TYR A 159 25.26 4.49 4.81
CA TYR A 159 26.10 3.40 4.33
C TYR A 159 26.36 3.48 2.80
N ASP A 160 25.84 4.50 2.11
CA ASP A 160 26.11 4.74 0.70
C ASP A 160 27.18 5.82 0.56
N ASN A 161 28.20 5.56 -0.25
CA ASN A 161 29.29 6.52 -0.50
C ASN A 161 28.84 7.71 -1.35
N ASN A 162 27.77 7.57 -2.13
CA ASN A 162 27.24 8.61 -3.02
C ASN A 162 25.71 8.73 -2.88
N PRO A 163 25.18 9.02 -1.67
CA PRO A 163 23.73 8.97 -1.42
C PRO A 163 22.95 10.02 -2.21
N ASP A 164 23.52 11.22 -2.42
CA ASP A 164 22.90 12.37 -3.08
C ASP A 164 23.19 12.46 -4.59
N ASP A 165 23.96 11.54 -5.15
CA ASP A 165 24.20 11.50 -6.60
C ASP A 165 22.94 11.02 -7.33
N LEU A 166 22.34 11.94 -8.10
CA LEU A 166 21.11 11.72 -8.88
C LEU A 166 21.39 11.26 -10.32
N SER A 167 22.63 10.91 -10.67
CA SER A 167 22.91 10.27 -11.95
C SER A 167 22.06 9.00 -12.10
N ILE A 168 21.56 8.75 -13.30
CA ILE A 168 20.67 7.60 -13.55
C ILE A 168 21.35 6.29 -13.19
N GLU A 169 22.66 6.17 -13.44
CA GLU A 169 23.44 5.02 -13.05
C GLU A 169 23.44 4.78 -11.54
N ASN A 170 23.69 5.82 -10.75
CA ASN A 170 23.71 5.72 -9.30
C ASN A 170 22.32 5.43 -8.72
N VAL A 171 21.28 6.11 -9.21
CA VAL A 171 19.90 5.86 -8.77
C VAL A 171 19.43 4.46 -9.15
N LEU A 172 19.83 3.93 -10.32
CA LEU A 172 19.56 2.53 -10.71
C LEU A 172 20.27 1.56 -9.76
N ARG A 173 21.54 1.80 -9.43
CA ARG A 173 22.30 1.02 -8.44
C ARG A 173 21.61 1.00 -7.08
N GLN A 174 21.21 2.17 -6.57
CA GLN A 174 20.48 2.31 -5.30
C GLN A 174 19.13 1.58 -5.36
N SER A 175 18.40 1.70 -6.46
CA SER A 175 17.11 1.04 -6.69
C SER A 175 17.24 -0.49 -6.64
N ILE A 176 18.20 -1.07 -7.34
CA ILE A 176 18.48 -2.51 -7.33
C ILE A 176 18.81 -3.00 -5.92
N LYS A 177 19.67 -2.27 -5.20
CA LYS A 177 19.99 -2.58 -3.80
C LYS A 177 18.76 -2.56 -2.90
N LEU A 178 17.94 -1.51 -2.96
CA LEU A 178 16.73 -1.39 -2.14
C LEU A 178 15.69 -2.48 -2.46
N ILE A 179 15.49 -2.82 -3.75
CA ILE A 179 14.59 -3.91 -4.15
C ILE A 179 15.05 -5.24 -3.55
N ALA A 180 16.36 -5.49 -3.51
CA ALA A 180 16.92 -6.72 -2.97
C ALA A 180 16.95 -6.73 -1.43
N GLN A 181 17.27 -5.61 -0.77
CA GLN A 181 17.49 -5.53 0.67
C GLN A 181 16.20 -5.37 1.51
N ILE A 182 15.18 -4.69 0.97
CA ILE A 182 13.94 -4.43 1.72
C ILE A 182 13.23 -5.71 2.17
N PRO A 183 13.12 -6.79 1.37
CA PRO A 183 12.59 -8.07 1.85
C PRO A 183 13.37 -8.67 3.03
N THR A 184 14.69 -8.56 3.01
CA THR A 184 15.57 -9.00 4.10
C THR A 184 15.37 -8.15 5.36
N ILE A 185 15.37 -6.82 5.22
CA ILE A 185 15.13 -5.89 6.34
C ILE A 185 13.74 -6.15 6.96
N MET A 186 12.72 -6.36 6.14
CA MET A 186 11.36 -6.70 6.57
C MET A 186 11.34 -7.97 7.42
N SER A 187 12.00 -9.04 6.94
CA SER A 187 12.05 -10.32 7.61
C SER A 187 12.77 -10.23 8.95
N TYR A 188 13.89 -9.52 9.01
CA TYR A 188 14.64 -9.33 10.24
C TYR A 188 13.91 -8.39 11.22
N ALA A 189 13.25 -7.35 10.73
CA ALA A 189 12.41 -6.49 11.55
C ALA A 189 11.26 -7.28 12.22
N TYR A 190 10.66 -8.24 11.50
CA TYR A 190 9.67 -9.16 12.03
C TYR A 190 10.26 -10.05 13.12
N GLN A 191 11.42 -10.66 12.91
CA GLN A 191 12.06 -11.52 13.89
C GLN A 191 12.44 -10.74 15.17
N VAL A 192 12.92 -9.51 15.01
CA VAL A 192 13.23 -8.63 16.16
C VAL A 192 11.95 -8.23 16.91
N LYS A 193 10.87 -7.94 16.20
CA LYS A 193 9.54 -7.67 16.80
C LYS A 193 9.05 -8.87 17.60
N ARG A 194 9.16 -10.07 17.07
CA ARG A 194 8.80 -11.31 17.79
C ARG A 194 9.50 -11.42 19.15
N ARG A 195 10.81 -11.14 19.19
CA ARG A 195 11.57 -11.17 20.43
C ARG A 195 11.16 -10.05 21.39
N ALA A 196 11.07 -8.83 20.90
CA ALA A 196 10.92 -7.64 21.73
C ALA A 196 9.49 -7.44 22.27
N TYR A 197 8.48 -7.86 21.52
CA TYR A 197 7.07 -7.59 21.84
C TYR A 197 6.23 -8.85 22.05
N ASP A 198 6.53 -9.95 21.34
CA ASP A 198 5.74 -11.18 21.47
C ASP A 198 6.40 -12.20 22.39
N HIS A 199 7.59 -11.88 22.94
CA HIS A 199 8.39 -12.75 23.84
C HIS A 199 8.67 -14.14 23.24
N LYS A 200 8.86 -14.20 21.89
CA LYS A 200 9.17 -15.42 21.13
C LYS A 200 10.65 -15.43 20.72
N SER A 201 11.15 -16.60 20.38
CA SER A 201 12.51 -16.74 19.84
C SER A 201 12.67 -15.96 18.54
N MET A 202 13.83 -15.34 18.36
CA MET A 202 14.24 -14.64 17.17
C MET A 202 15.18 -15.52 16.35
N TYR A 203 14.96 -15.58 15.03
CA TYR A 203 15.79 -16.36 14.10
C TYR A 203 16.31 -15.42 13.02
N ILE A 204 17.61 -15.19 13.00
CA ILE A 204 18.27 -14.41 11.93
C ILE A 204 18.97 -15.42 11.02
N HIS A 205 18.31 -15.74 9.92
CA HIS A 205 18.86 -16.65 8.91
C HIS A 205 19.66 -15.84 7.88
N GLN A 206 20.84 -16.33 7.55
CA GLN A 206 21.63 -15.72 6.48
C GLN A 206 20.94 -15.88 5.13
N ASN A 207 21.18 -14.92 4.25
CA ASN A 207 20.66 -14.97 2.88
C ASN A 207 21.34 -16.11 2.10
N ASP A 208 20.54 -16.86 1.38
CA ASP A 208 20.99 -17.85 0.40
C ASP A 208 20.89 -17.26 -1.00
N LYS A 209 22.02 -17.10 -1.66
CA LYS A 209 22.12 -16.49 -3.00
C LYS A 209 21.50 -17.36 -4.10
N SER A 210 21.26 -18.63 -3.85
CA SER A 210 20.61 -19.54 -4.80
C SER A 210 19.09 -19.33 -4.90
N LEU A 211 18.48 -18.67 -3.90
CA LEU A 211 17.04 -18.51 -3.80
C LEU A 211 16.53 -17.29 -4.60
N SER A 212 15.37 -17.43 -5.23
CA SER A 212 14.58 -16.31 -5.75
C SER A 212 14.14 -15.37 -4.61
N THR A 213 13.58 -14.22 -4.95
CA THR A 213 13.12 -13.25 -3.93
C THR A 213 11.99 -13.85 -3.07
N ALA A 214 11.03 -14.54 -3.67
CA ALA A 214 9.93 -15.19 -2.96
C ALA A 214 10.43 -16.32 -2.03
N GLU A 215 11.33 -17.16 -2.52
CA GLU A 215 11.95 -18.21 -1.70
C GLU A 215 12.74 -17.63 -0.53
N SER A 216 13.54 -16.58 -0.79
CA SER A 216 14.33 -15.89 0.23
C SER A 216 13.46 -15.31 1.34
N ILE A 217 12.29 -14.75 1.00
CA ILE A 217 11.32 -14.25 2.00
C ILE A 217 10.84 -15.41 2.88
N LEU A 218 10.35 -16.52 2.30
CA LEU A 218 9.85 -17.66 3.06
C LEU A 218 10.95 -18.28 3.94
N HIS A 219 12.15 -18.38 3.39
CA HIS A 219 13.35 -18.86 4.10
C HIS A 219 13.66 -18.01 5.35
N THR A 220 13.56 -16.69 5.23
CA THR A 220 13.99 -15.78 6.30
C THR A 220 12.91 -15.51 7.36
N ILE A 221 11.63 -15.56 7.00
CA ILE A 221 10.53 -15.36 7.96
C ILE A 221 10.23 -16.62 8.80
N ARG A 222 10.49 -17.83 8.28
CA ARG A 222 10.17 -19.10 8.93
C ARG A 222 11.31 -19.55 9.82
N SER A 223 10.98 -19.99 11.03
CA SER A 223 11.98 -20.43 12.02
C SER A 223 12.77 -21.65 11.57
N ASP A 224 12.14 -22.54 10.80
CA ASP A 224 12.74 -23.80 10.29
C ASP A 224 13.31 -23.69 8.89
N ARG A 225 13.17 -22.51 8.24
CA ARG A 225 13.60 -22.22 6.86
C ARG A 225 12.88 -23.04 5.78
N LYS A 226 11.89 -23.85 6.14
CA LYS A 226 11.25 -24.80 5.22
C LYS A 226 10.11 -24.16 4.46
N PHE A 227 10.04 -24.40 3.19
CA PHE A 227 8.94 -24.07 2.29
C PHE A 227 8.91 -25.08 1.14
N THR A 228 7.78 -25.18 0.47
CA THR A 228 7.65 -25.96 -0.76
C THR A 228 7.82 -25.06 -1.98
N ASP A 229 8.21 -25.63 -3.10
CA ASP A 229 8.29 -24.92 -4.40
C ASP A 229 6.93 -24.28 -4.76
N GLU A 230 5.82 -24.97 -4.47
CA GLU A 230 4.47 -24.43 -4.69
C GLU A 230 4.21 -23.17 -3.83
N GLU A 231 4.53 -23.19 -2.53
CA GLU A 231 4.38 -22.02 -1.66
C GLU A 231 5.20 -20.83 -2.16
N ALA A 232 6.42 -21.05 -2.60
CA ALA A 232 7.28 -20.00 -3.12
C ALA A 232 6.74 -19.41 -4.44
N LYS A 233 6.22 -20.24 -5.35
CA LYS A 233 5.58 -19.78 -6.59
C LYS A 233 4.30 -19.01 -6.35
N ILE A 234 3.50 -19.42 -5.35
CA ILE A 234 2.32 -18.65 -4.92
C ILE A 234 2.71 -17.26 -4.46
N LEU A 235 3.75 -17.16 -3.62
CA LEU A 235 4.23 -15.88 -3.14
C LEU A 235 4.78 -15.02 -4.28
N ASP A 236 5.52 -15.61 -5.20
CA ASP A 236 6.05 -14.94 -6.39
C ASP A 236 4.93 -14.31 -7.23
N LEU A 237 3.83 -15.05 -7.48
CA LEU A 237 2.66 -14.53 -8.17
C LEU A 237 2.03 -13.35 -7.42
N CYS A 238 1.93 -13.43 -6.09
CA CYS A 238 1.45 -12.30 -5.29
C CYS A 238 2.38 -11.08 -5.46
N MET A 239 3.69 -11.29 -5.53
CA MET A 239 4.65 -10.19 -5.74
C MET A 239 4.50 -9.57 -7.14
N ILE A 240 4.29 -10.35 -8.20
CA ILE A 240 3.99 -9.85 -9.54
C ILE A 240 2.74 -8.95 -9.53
N ILE A 241 1.65 -9.43 -8.92
CA ILE A 241 0.36 -8.73 -8.83
C ILE A 241 0.47 -7.38 -8.09
N HIS A 242 1.36 -7.29 -7.10
CA HIS A 242 1.55 -6.11 -6.28
C HIS A 242 2.66 -5.16 -6.76
N ALA A 243 3.47 -5.56 -7.77
CA ALA A 243 4.69 -4.87 -8.18
C ALA A 243 4.48 -3.40 -8.55
N ASP A 244 3.38 -3.06 -9.24
CA ASP A 244 2.99 -1.67 -9.50
C ASP A 244 1.47 -1.49 -9.64
N HIS A 245 1.00 -0.25 -9.57
CA HIS A 245 -0.41 0.11 -9.79
C HIS A 245 -0.55 1.56 -10.28
N GLY A 246 0.37 1.99 -11.11
CA GLY A 246 0.37 3.27 -11.80
C GLY A 246 0.76 4.48 -10.95
N GLY A 247 1.12 5.56 -11.64
CA GLY A 247 1.62 6.79 -11.05
C GLY A 247 0.61 7.54 -10.16
N GLY A 248 -0.69 7.30 -10.34
CA GLY A 248 -1.77 7.88 -9.54
C GLY A 248 -2.05 7.15 -8.22
N ASN A 249 -1.41 6.02 -7.98
CA ASN A 249 -1.45 5.34 -6.68
C ASN A 249 -0.78 6.22 -5.62
N ASN A 250 -1.37 6.34 -4.42
CA ASN A 250 -0.94 7.32 -3.42
C ASN A 250 0.55 7.21 -3.06
N SER A 251 1.07 6.01 -2.82
CA SER A 251 2.48 5.83 -2.48
C SER A 251 3.41 6.08 -3.67
N THR A 252 3.00 5.71 -4.87
CA THR A 252 3.75 6.02 -6.11
C THR A 252 3.75 7.52 -6.39
N PHE A 253 2.59 8.18 -6.26
CA PHE A 253 2.48 9.63 -6.40
C PHE A 253 3.34 10.37 -5.37
N THR A 254 3.35 9.92 -4.11
CA THR A 254 4.21 10.46 -3.06
C THR A 254 5.69 10.32 -3.42
N THR A 255 6.11 9.15 -3.91
CA THR A 255 7.48 8.92 -4.37
C THR A 255 7.86 9.84 -5.53
N ARG A 256 6.98 10.00 -6.53
CA ARG A 256 7.20 10.93 -7.64
C ARG A 256 7.24 12.38 -7.17
N CYS A 257 6.31 12.78 -6.31
CA CYS A 257 6.23 14.13 -5.77
C CYS A 257 7.54 14.53 -5.08
N ILE A 258 8.02 13.71 -4.15
CA ILE A 258 9.27 14.00 -3.45
C ILE A 258 10.51 13.86 -4.37
N THR A 259 10.49 12.94 -5.33
CA THR A 259 11.55 12.82 -6.35
C THR A 259 11.68 14.11 -7.17
N SER A 260 10.58 14.79 -7.48
CA SER A 260 10.58 16.03 -8.26
C SER A 260 11.30 17.19 -7.58
N THR A 261 11.61 17.08 -6.28
CA THR A 261 12.41 18.06 -5.52
C THR A 261 13.91 17.86 -5.68
N GLY A 262 14.36 16.76 -6.30
CA GLY A 262 15.77 16.40 -6.39
C GLY A 262 16.35 15.77 -5.12
N THR A 263 15.52 15.18 -4.25
CA THR A 263 16.00 14.50 -3.03
C THR A 263 16.62 13.13 -3.34
N ASP A 264 17.34 12.57 -2.37
CA ASP A 264 17.99 11.26 -2.44
C ASP A 264 16.98 10.11 -2.58
N THR A 265 17.48 8.93 -2.97
CA THR A 265 16.65 7.73 -3.20
C THR A 265 16.05 7.19 -1.91
N TYR A 266 16.80 7.22 -0.81
CA TYR A 266 16.35 6.66 0.47
C TYR A 266 15.18 7.45 1.05
N SER A 267 15.24 8.77 1.00
CA SER A 267 14.15 9.67 1.39
C SER A 267 12.90 9.46 0.52
N ALA A 268 13.08 9.33 -0.80
CA ALA A 268 11.96 9.13 -1.73
C ALA A 268 11.23 7.79 -1.46
N ILE A 269 11.98 6.72 -1.24
CA ILE A 269 11.41 5.40 -0.97
C ILE A 269 10.80 5.34 0.44
N ALA A 270 11.44 5.93 1.45
CA ALA A 270 10.88 6.00 2.80
C ALA A 270 9.54 6.75 2.83
N ALA A 271 9.38 7.82 2.03
CA ALA A 271 8.09 8.51 1.88
C ALA A 271 7.01 7.61 1.24
N GLY A 272 7.36 6.83 0.21
CA GLY A 272 6.48 5.80 -0.37
C GLY A 272 6.04 4.75 0.65
N ILE A 273 6.96 4.26 1.48
CA ILE A 273 6.67 3.33 2.59
C ILE A 273 5.71 3.97 3.60
N GLY A 274 5.95 5.23 3.98
CA GLY A 274 5.09 5.97 4.89
C GLY A 274 3.66 6.12 4.37
N SER A 275 3.51 6.41 3.08
CA SER A 275 2.21 6.48 2.41
C SER A 275 1.51 5.11 2.39
N LEU A 276 2.21 4.04 2.01
CA LEU A 276 1.63 2.70 1.94
C LEU A 276 1.21 2.17 3.32
N LYS A 277 1.92 2.55 4.38
CA LYS A 277 1.61 2.16 5.77
C LYS A 277 0.20 2.59 6.21
N GLY A 278 -0.35 3.65 5.62
CA GLY A 278 -1.64 4.21 6.01
C GLY A 278 -2.81 3.22 5.86
N PRO A 279 -3.76 3.18 6.82
CA PRO A 279 -4.87 2.21 6.81
C PRO A 279 -5.84 2.40 5.63
N LYS A 280 -5.84 3.59 5.01
CA LYS A 280 -6.64 3.87 3.81
C LYS A 280 -5.94 3.49 2.49
N HIS A 281 -4.73 2.92 2.58
CA HIS A 281 -3.94 2.48 1.44
C HIS A 281 -3.50 1.02 1.63
N GLY A 282 -2.23 0.73 1.88
CA GLY A 282 -1.74 -0.64 1.99
C GLY A 282 -2.18 -1.41 3.24
N GLY A 283 -2.78 -0.73 4.22
CA GLY A 283 -3.35 -1.38 5.40
C GLY A 283 -4.74 -1.99 5.20
N ALA A 284 -5.31 -1.96 3.99
CA ALA A 284 -6.67 -2.46 3.76
C ALA A 284 -6.76 -3.98 3.89
N ASN A 285 -5.73 -4.74 3.50
CA ASN A 285 -5.74 -6.20 3.62
C ASN A 285 -5.79 -6.70 5.07
N ILE A 286 -5.12 -6.02 6.01
CA ILE A 286 -5.23 -6.36 7.43
C ILE A 286 -6.64 -6.01 7.98
N GLN A 287 -7.30 -5.00 7.44
CA GLN A 287 -8.67 -4.67 7.81
C GLN A 287 -9.66 -5.75 7.30
N VAL A 288 -9.44 -6.28 6.10
CA VAL A 288 -10.19 -7.46 5.60
C VAL A 288 -10.02 -8.64 6.56
N HIS A 289 -8.78 -8.98 6.91
CA HIS A 289 -8.48 -10.07 7.85
C HIS A 289 -9.20 -9.88 9.19
N ASN A 290 -9.15 -8.67 9.77
CA ASN A 290 -9.83 -8.35 11.03
C ASN A 290 -11.36 -8.44 10.89
N MET A 291 -11.94 -7.97 9.80
CA MET A 291 -13.38 -8.04 9.53
C MET A 291 -13.85 -9.50 9.40
N ILE A 292 -13.12 -10.35 8.70
CA ILE A 292 -13.42 -11.80 8.60
C ILE A 292 -13.29 -12.48 9.97
N ALA A 293 -12.26 -12.12 10.75
CA ALA A 293 -12.10 -12.65 12.10
C ALA A 293 -13.23 -12.22 13.07
N ASP A 294 -13.72 -10.99 12.92
CA ASP A 294 -14.87 -10.49 13.69
C ASP A 294 -16.18 -11.19 13.26
N LEU A 295 -16.41 -11.36 11.96
CA LEU A 295 -17.53 -12.13 11.42
C LEU A 295 -17.55 -13.54 12.00
N LYS A 296 -16.44 -14.28 11.94
CA LYS A 296 -16.32 -15.64 12.49
C LYS A 296 -16.60 -15.74 13.99
N LYS A 297 -16.39 -14.67 14.76
CA LYS A 297 -16.68 -14.61 16.19
C LYS A 297 -18.12 -14.25 16.49
N THR A 298 -18.76 -13.50 15.59
CA THR A 298 -20.07 -12.87 15.83
C THR A 298 -21.22 -13.78 15.39
N VAL A 299 -21.03 -14.60 14.34
CA VAL A 299 -22.07 -15.46 13.80
C VAL A 299 -21.84 -16.93 14.19
N SER A 300 -22.91 -17.70 14.32
CA SER A 300 -22.83 -19.13 14.70
C SER A 300 -22.37 -20.02 13.55
N ASP A 301 -22.76 -19.70 12.32
CA ASP A 301 -22.28 -20.35 11.10
C ASP A 301 -21.81 -19.28 10.10
N PRO A 302 -20.51 -19.03 10.04
CA PRO A 302 -19.95 -18.02 9.12
C PRO A 302 -19.97 -18.46 7.65
N THR A 303 -20.41 -19.70 7.35
CA THR A 303 -20.60 -20.19 5.98
C THR A 303 -22.05 -20.17 5.52
N ASP A 304 -22.98 -19.73 6.39
CA ASP A 304 -24.39 -19.52 6.06
C ASP A 304 -24.59 -18.12 5.43
N GLU A 305 -25.17 -18.10 4.24
CA GLU A 305 -25.39 -16.87 3.45
C GLU A 305 -26.22 -15.83 4.22
N GLY A 306 -27.28 -16.26 4.91
CA GLY A 306 -28.17 -15.38 5.64
C GLY A 306 -27.48 -14.70 6.82
N GLN A 307 -26.68 -15.44 7.59
CA GLN A 307 -25.93 -14.88 8.72
C GLN A 307 -24.83 -13.93 8.27
N VAL A 308 -24.16 -14.24 7.15
CA VAL A 308 -23.17 -13.33 6.56
C VAL A 308 -23.85 -12.05 6.08
N ALA A 309 -25.00 -12.12 5.40
CA ALA A 309 -25.76 -10.96 4.96
C ALA A 309 -26.20 -10.06 6.15
N ASP A 310 -26.68 -10.66 7.24
CA ASP A 310 -27.06 -9.95 8.47
C ASP A 310 -25.84 -9.25 9.11
N TYR A 311 -24.71 -9.91 9.18
CA TYR A 311 -23.47 -9.31 9.70
C TYR A 311 -23.03 -8.13 8.83
N LEU A 312 -22.96 -8.29 7.52
CA LEU A 312 -22.59 -7.22 6.59
C LEU A 312 -23.55 -6.03 6.67
N THR A 313 -24.85 -6.30 6.84
CA THR A 313 -25.86 -5.26 7.08
C THR A 313 -25.54 -4.45 8.34
N LYS A 314 -25.20 -5.11 9.45
CA LYS A 314 -24.78 -4.43 10.69
C LYS A 314 -23.49 -3.63 10.49
N VAL A 315 -22.53 -4.13 9.70
CA VAL A 315 -21.32 -3.36 9.35
C VAL A 315 -21.69 -2.09 8.60
N ILE A 316 -22.56 -2.14 7.58
CA ILE A 316 -23.03 -0.98 6.81
C ILE A 316 -23.69 0.07 7.72
N HIS A 317 -24.45 -0.38 8.72
CA HIS A 317 -25.11 0.47 9.71
C HIS A 317 -24.21 0.93 10.86
N LYS A 318 -22.92 0.55 10.85
CA LYS A 318 -21.91 0.88 11.90
C LYS A 318 -22.20 0.23 13.25
N GLU A 319 -22.87 -0.90 13.26
CA GLU A 319 -23.27 -1.66 14.45
C GLU A 319 -22.33 -2.84 14.73
N ALA A 320 -21.56 -3.27 13.73
CA ALA A 320 -20.57 -4.35 13.83
C ALA A 320 -19.21 -3.95 13.23
N GLY A 321 -18.22 -4.79 13.40
CA GLY A 321 -16.85 -4.55 12.95
C GLY A 321 -16.23 -3.34 13.65
N ASP A 322 -15.45 -2.57 12.91
CA ASP A 322 -14.80 -1.34 13.41
C ASP A 322 -15.72 -0.11 13.44
N ARG A 323 -17.00 -0.28 13.13
CA ARG A 323 -18.05 0.74 13.11
C ARG A 323 -17.81 1.90 12.15
N THR A 324 -16.97 1.72 11.13
CA THR A 324 -16.76 2.73 10.07
C THR A 324 -17.89 2.70 9.03
N GLY A 325 -18.57 1.58 8.88
CA GLY A 325 -19.58 1.33 7.86
C GLY A 325 -18.96 0.92 6.52
N LEU A 326 -17.68 0.50 6.52
CA LEU A 326 -16.95 0.04 5.35
C LEU A 326 -16.87 -1.49 5.34
N ILE A 327 -17.15 -2.09 4.20
CA ILE A 327 -16.81 -3.49 3.93
C ILE A 327 -15.47 -3.48 3.20
N TYR A 328 -14.42 -3.83 3.94
CA TYR A 328 -13.06 -3.82 3.43
C TYR A 328 -12.86 -4.88 2.35
N GLY A 329 -11.99 -4.60 1.38
CA GLY A 329 -11.78 -5.47 0.23
C GLY A 329 -12.78 -5.26 -0.90
N MET A 330 -13.82 -4.42 -0.71
CA MET A 330 -14.85 -4.13 -1.71
C MET A 330 -14.74 -2.68 -2.22
N GLY A 331 -14.86 -2.55 -3.56
CA GLY A 331 -14.77 -1.26 -4.25
C GLY A 331 -13.33 -0.83 -4.57
N HIS A 332 -13.19 -0.08 -5.65
CA HIS A 332 -11.92 0.45 -6.13
C HIS A 332 -12.12 1.80 -6.84
N ALA A 333 -11.10 2.65 -6.81
CA ALA A 333 -11.16 3.98 -7.41
C ALA A 333 -11.27 3.97 -8.95
N VAL A 334 -10.73 2.93 -9.60
CA VAL A 334 -10.71 2.77 -11.06
C VAL A 334 -11.57 1.60 -11.50
N TYR A 335 -11.37 0.43 -10.92
CA TYR A 335 -12.11 -0.78 -11.27
C TYR A 335 -13.53 -0.76 -10.73
N THR A 336 -14.49 -1.14 -11.57
CA THR A 336 -15.91 -1.22 -11.20
C THR A 336 -16.52 -2.58 -11.54
N LEU A 337 -16.11 -3.22 -12.64
CA LEU A 337 -16.59 -4.54 -13.03
C LEU A 337 -15.70 -5.64 -12.44
N SER A 338 -14.39 -5.50 -12.57
CA SER A 338 -13.43 -6.46 -12.03
C SER A 338 -12.09 -5.77 -11.73
N ASP A 339 -11.40 -6.23 -10.70
CA ASP A 339 -9.97 -5.97 -10.47
C ASP A 339 -9.19 -7.21 -10.92
N PRO A 340 -8.35 -7.14 -11.96
CA PRO A 340 -7.66 -8.31 -12.50
C PRO A 340 -6.78 -9.01 -11.46
N ARG A 341 -6.34 -8.29 -10.43
CA ARG A 341 -5.57 -8.83 -9.32
C ARG A 341 -6.43 -9.69 -8.40
N ALA A 342 -7.61 -9.19 -8.04
CA ALA A 342 -8.57 -9.94 -7.23
C ALA A 342 -9.07 -11.19 -7.97
N VAL A 343 -9.33 -11.07 -9.28
CA VAL A 343 -9.73 -12.21 -10.12
C VAL A 343 -8.70 -13.33 -10.09
N LEU A 344 -7.41 -13.02 -10.29
CA LEU A 344 -6.33 -14.00 -10.23
C LEU A 344 -6.18 -14.64 -8.85
N LEU A 345 -6.25 -13.84 -7.78
CA LEU A 345 -6.13 -14.35 -6.42
C LEU A 345 -7.34 -15.22 -6.04
N LYS A 346 -8.56 -14.84 -6.45
CA LYS A 346 -9.78 -15.65 -6.28
C LYS A 346 -9.66 -17.00 -6.99
N GLU A 347 -9.27 -16.97 -8.26
CA GLU A 347 -9.05 -18.19 -9.07
C GLU A 347 -8.04 -19.11 -8.39
N PHE A 348 -6.95 -18.54 -7.91
CA PHE A 348 -5.92 -19.27 -7.20
C PHE A 348 -6.44 -19.86 -5.87
N ALA A 349 -7.11 -19.05 -5.05
CA ALA A 349 -7.69 -19.48 -3.78
C ALA A 349 -8.71 -20.61 -3.99
N SER A 350 -9.57 -20.51 -5.01
CA SER A 350 -10.58 -21.54 -5.32
C SER A 350 -9.97 -22.91 -5.61
N GLN A 351 -8.78 -22.95 -6.20
CA GLN A 351 -8.09 -24.20 -6.55
C GLN A 351 -7.29 -24.80 -5.39
N LYS A 352 -6.91 -24.00 -4.42
CA LYS A 352 -5.92 -24.37 -3.41
C LYS A 352 -6.42 -24.32 -1.97
N ALA A 353 -7.50 -23.57 -1.66
CA ALA A 353 -7.96 -23.37 -0.29
C ALA A 353 -8.23 -24.69 0.45
N ASP A 354 -8.87 -25.67 -0.21
CA ASP A 354 -9.13 -26.98 0.39
C ASP A 354 -7.82 -27.72 0.76
N LYS A 355 -6.86 -27.77 -0.18
CA LYS A 355 -5.54 -28.40 0.05
C LYS A 355 -4.81 -27.81 1.26
N TYR A 356 -4.94 -26.48 1.49
CA TYR A 356 -4.28 -25.77 2.58
C TYR A 356 -5.13 -25.72 3.87
N GLY A 357 -6.38 -26.25 3.86
CA GLY A 357 -7.28 -26.25 5.02
C GLY A 357 -8.04 -24.94 5.24
N PHE A 358 -8.25 -24.15 4.16
CA PHE A 358 -8.92 -22.85 4.18
C PHE A 358 -10.19 -22.82 3.32
N ALA A 359 -10.85 -23.97 3.09
CA ALA A 359 -12.07 -24.05 2.27
C ALA A 359 -13.19 -23.17 2.82
N ASP A 360 -13.43 -23.20 4.14
CA ASP A 360 -14.45 -22.36 4.79
C ASP A 360 -14.11 -20.87 4.69
N ASP A 361 -12.85 -20.49 4.87
CA ASP A 361 -12.39 -19.10 4.73
C ASP A 361 -12.63 -18.59 3.31
N TYR A 362 -12.31 -19.39 2.31
CA TYR A 362 -12.61 -19.07 0.92
C TYR A 362 -14.11 -18.88 0.69
N LYS A 363 -14.96 -19.78 1.24
CA LYS A 363 -16.41 -19.66 1.14
C LYS A 363 -16.91 -18.36 1.77
N ILE A 364 -16.44 -18.02 2.98
CA ILE A 364 -16.82 -16.80 3.68
C ILE A 364 -16.46 -15.55 2.85
N ILE A 365 -15.23 -15.48 2.35
CA ILE A 365 -14.77 -14.34 1.55
C ILE A 365 -15.56 -14.25 0.23
N SER A 366 -15.90 -15.38 -0.40
CA SER A 366 -16.74 -15.40 -1.60
C SER A 366 -18.15 -14.87 -1.31
N LEU A 367 -18.75 -15.24 -0.19
CA LEU A 367 -20.05 -14.71 0.25
C LEU A 367 -19.98 -13.19 0.51
N VAL A 368 -18.91 -12.68 1.12
CA VAL A 368 -18.70 -11.24 1.30
C VAL A 368 -18.66 -10.53 -0.06
N GLU A 369 -17.93 -11.07 -1.05
CA GLU A 369 -17.88 -10.51 -2.40
C GLU A 369 -19.25 -10.48 -3.07
N GLU A 370 -19.97 -11.59 -3.01
CA GLU A 370 -21.24 -11.78 -3.71
C GLU A 370 -22.37 -10.92 -3.12
N LEU A 371 -22.47 -10.86 -1.79
CA LEU A 371 -23.56 -10.17 -1.10
C LEU A 371 -23.37 -8.64 -1.02
N THR A 372 -22.14 -8.18 -0.96
CA THR A 372 -21.85 -6.75 -0.70
C THR A 372 -22.49 -5.80 -1.72
N PRO A 373 -22.45 -6.01 -3.05
CA PRO A 373 -23.03 -5.07 -4.01
C PRO A 373 -24.54 -4.88 -3.83
N GLU A 374 -25.29 -5.95 -3.59
CA GLU A 374 -26.73 -5.90 -3.38
C GLU A 374 -27.10 -5.19 -2.06
N LEU A 375 -26.36 -5.45 -0.98
CA LEU A 375 -26.56 -4.80 0.31
C LEU A 375 -26.27 -3.29 0.23
N PHE A 376 -25.21 -2.89 -0.45
CA PHE A 376 -24.94 -1.46 -0.67
C PHE A 376 -26.04 -0.78 -1.49
N TYR A 377 -26.54 -1.45 -2.55
CA TYR A 377 -27.66 -0.94 -3.31
C TYR A 377 -28.91 -0.76 -2.43
N LYS A 378 -29.24 -1.77 -1.64
CA LYS A 378 -30.44 -1.78 -0.78
C LYS A 378 -30.40 -0.68 0.30
N TYR A 379 -29.27 -0.47 0.94
CA TYR A 379 -29.19 0.38 2.14
C TYR A 379 -28.61 1.77 1.90
N LYS A 380 -27.81 1.98 0.86
CA LYS A 380 -27.24 3.29 0.51
C LYS A 380 -27.78 3.88 -0.79
N GLY A 381 -28.62 3.15 -1.53
CA GLY A 381 -29.17 3.60 -2.80
C GLY A 381 -28.14 3.78 -3.91
N GLU A 382 -26.93 3.29 -3.69
CA GLU A 382 -25.83 3.42 -4.65
C GLU A 382 -25.99 2.36 -5.76
N LYS A 383 -26.47 2.76 -6.93
CA LYS A 383 -26.49 1.92 -8.15
C LYS A 383 -25.09 1.61 -8.72
N LYS A 384 -24.05 2.04 -8.03
CA LYS A 384 -22.68 1.91 -8.53
C LYS A 384 -22.27 0.44 -8.49
N LYS A 385 -21.93 -0.11 -9.66
CA LYS A 385 -21.28 -1.42 -9.74
C LYS A 385 -20.00 -1.40 -8.90
N MET A 386 -19.84 -2.40 -8.07
CA MET A 386 -18.72 -2.55 -7.13
C MET A 386 -18.12 -3.93 -7.29
N CYS A 387 -16.81 -4.04 -7.39
CA CYS A 387 -16.10 -5.30 -7.43
C CYS A 387 -15.17 -5.46 -6.22
N ALA A 388 -14.76 -6.69 -5.96
CA ALA A 388 -13.65 -6.97 -5.05
C ALA A 388 -12.37 -6.30 -5.55
N ASN A 389 -11.57 -5.81 -4.62
CA ASN A 389 -10.20 -5.35 -4.90
C ASN A 389 -9.18 -6.40 -4.42
N VAL A 390 -7.90 -6.15 -4.71
CA VAL A 390 -6.81 -7.10 -4.40
C VAL A 390 -6.75 -7.50 -2.92
N ASP A 391 -7.17 -6.61 -2.01
CA ASP A 391 -7.05 -6.83 -0.57
C ASP A 391 -8.04 -7.88 -0.05
N LEU A 392 -9.15 -8.13 -0.75
CA LEU A 392 -10.15 -9.11 -0.32
C LEU A 392 -9.58 -10.53 -0.25
N TYR A 393 -8.78 -10.92 -1.25
CA TYR A 393 -8.23 -12.27 -1.36
C TYR A 393 -6.77 -12.40 -0.94
N SER A 394 -5.98 -11.29 -0.94
CA SER A 394 -4.54 -11.36 -0.65
C SER A 394 -4.25 -11.87 0.76
N GLY A 395 -5.06 -11.47 1.76
CA GLY A 395 -4.93 -11.94 3.12
C GLY A 395 -5.14 -13.45 3.25
N LEU A 396 -6.14 -14.00 2.58
CA LEU A 396 -6.39 -15.46 2.55
C LEU A 396 -5.19 -16.22 1.96
N ILE A 397 -4.62 -15.74 0.86
CA ILE A 397 -3.42 -16.35 0.28
C ILE A 397 -2.25 -16.33 1.26
N TYR A 398 -2.05 -15.21 1.95
CA TYR A 398 -0.98 -15.11 2.95
C TYR A 398 -1.22 -16.03 4.16
N ASP A 399 -2.47 -16.18 4.61
CA ASP A 399 -2.82 -17.16 5.66
C ASP A 399 -2.54 -18.61 5.20
N MET A 400 -2.89 -18.98 3.95
CA MET A 400 -2.55 -20.27 3.35
C MET A 400 -1.04 -20.54 3.35
N LEU A 401 -0.23 -19.49 3.10
CA LEU A 401 1.23 -19.54 3.16
C LEU A 401 1.80 -19.42 4.59
N ARG A 402 0.95 -19.35 5.60
CA ARG A 402 1.34 -19.14 7.02
C ARG A 402 2.21 -17.89 7.22
N ILE A 403 1.95 -16.84 6.44
CA ILE A 403 2.57 -15.54 6.63
C ILE A 403 1.80 -14.81 7.73
N PRO A 404 2.45 -14.33 8.80
CA PRO A 404 1.78 -13.63 9.88
C PRO A 404 1.07 -12.35 9.42
N PRO A 405 -0.12 -12.02 9.99
CA PRO A 405 -0.89 -10.84 9.58
C PRO A 405 -0.12 -9.52 9.66
N GLU A 406 0.80 -9.37 10.60
CA GLU A 406 1.67 -8.20 10.70
C GLU A 406 2.63 -8.02 9.51
N LEU A 407 2.80 -9.05 8.68
CA LEU A 407 3.58 -9.01 7.45
C LEU A 407 2.74 -8.73 6.18
N PHE A 408 1.41 -8.68 6.24
CA PHE A 408 0.58 -8.49 5.04
C PHE A 408 0.90 -7.18 4.29
N THR A 409 0.84 -6.04 4.99
CA THR A 409 1.25 -4.75 4.40
C THR A 409 2.75 -4.69 4.05
N PRO A 410 3.68 -5.20 4.90
CA PRO A 410 5.08 -5.35 4.51
C PRO A 410 5.34 -6.20 3.27
N MET A 411 4.59 -7.28 3.04
CA MET A 411 4.69 -8.07 1.80
C MET A 411 4.27 -7.26 0.57
N PHE A 412 3.20 -6.50 0.69
CA PHE A 412 2.78 -5.56 -0.35
C PHE A 412 3.89 -4.54 -0.66
N MET A 413 4.53 -3.96 0.36
CA MET A 413 5.67 -3.06 0.23
C MET A 413 6.85 -3.73 -0.48
N ALA A 414 7.22 -4.95 -0.07
CA ALA A 414 8.34 -5.70 -0.64
C ALA A 414 8.16 -5.99 -2.14
N ALA A 415 6.94 -6.11 -2.60
CA ALA A 415 6.63 -6.21 -4.03
C ALA A 415 6.63 -4.84 -4.73
N ARG A 416 6.01 -3.82 -4.12
CA ARG A 416 5.76 -2.50 -4.70
C ARG A 416 7.02 -1.64 -4.83
N ILE A 417 8.09 -1.94 -4.10
CA ILE A 417 9.36 -1.21 -4.20
C ILE A 417 9.89 -1.16 -5.65
N SER A 418 9.67 -2.19 -6.44
CA SER A 418 10.05 -2.25 -7.85
C SER A 418 9.35 -1.15 -8.67
N GLY A 419 8.04 -0.98 -8.47
CA GLY A 419 7.26 0.08 -9.09
C GLY A 419 7.71 1.47 -8.65
N TRP A 420 7.93 1.70 -7.34
CA TRP A 420 8.41 3.00 -6.86
C TRP A 420 9.76 3.38 -7.45
N CYS A 421 10.71 2.44 -7.50
CA CYS A 421 12.01 2.65 -8.11
C CYS A 421 11.90 2.98 -9.60
N ALA A 422 11.06 2.24 -10.34
CA ALA A 422 10.82 2.51 -11.75
C ALA A 422 10.25 3.92 -11.97
N HIS A 423 9.22 4.30 -11.19
CA HIS A 423 8.62 5.62 -11.27
C HIS A 423 9.58 6.76 -10.85
N ARG A 424 10.47 6.52 -9.88
CA ARG A 424 11.53 7.46 -9.54
C ARG A 424 12.51 7.66 -10.71
N LEU A 425 12.99 6.58 -11.31
CA LEU A 425 13.88 6.64 -12.47
C LEU A 425 13.21 7.36 -13.64
N GLU A 426 11.93 7.05 -13.95
CA GLU A 426 11.20 7.74 -15.01
C GLU A 426 11.09 9.25 -14.74
N GLU A 427 10.81 9.64 -13.50
CA GLU A 427 10.71 11.06 -13.10
C GLU A 427 12.05 11.79 -13.36
N LEU A 428 13.18 11.18 -12.99
CA LEU A 428 14.51 11.76 -13.21
C LEU A 428 14.88 11.79 -14.71
N CYS A 429 14.57 10.73 -15.46
CA CYS A 429 14.84 10.67 -16.90
C CYS A 429 14.01 11.67 -17.72
N SER A 430 12.81 12.04 -17.21
CA SER A 430 11.89 12.92 -17.94
C SER A 430 12.21 14.41 -17.76
N GLY A 431 13.19 14.78 -16.94
CA GLY A 431 13.53 16.17 -16.66
C GLY A 431 12.39 16.96 -16.04
N SER A 432 11.70 16.34 -15.07
CA SER A 432 10.49 16.87 -14.47
C SER A 432 10.67 18.20 -13.72
N ARG A 433 9.59 18.97 -13.65
CA ARG A 433 9.53 20.15 -12.78
C ARG A 433 9.04 19.73 -11.39
N ILE A 434 9.47 20.49 -10.37
CA ILE A 434 8.94 20.31 -9.01
C ILE A 434 7.41 20.37 -9.01
N MET A 435 6.76 19.36 -8.44
CA MET A 435 5.31 19.30 -8.32
C MET A 435 4.82 20.29 -7.25
N ARG A 436 4.13 21.34 -7.69
CA ARG A 436 3.61 22.41 -6.81
C ARG A 436 2.15 22.71 -7.15
N PRO A 437 1.19 21.95 -6.63
CA PRO A 437 -0.23 22.26 -6.82
C PRO A 437 -0.58 23.58 -6.13
N ALA A 438 -1.57 24.31 -6.66
CA ALA A 438 -2.09 25.51 -6.04
C ALA A 438 -3.02 25.15 -4.87
N TYR A 439 -2.97 25.96 -3.81
CA TYR A 439 -3.91 25.92 -2.69
C TYR A 439 -4.59 27.27 -2.53
N LYS A 440 -5.92 27.27 -2.39
CA LYS A 440 -6.71 28.46 -2.10
C LYS A 440 -6.79 28.63 -0.59
N SER A 441 -6.30 29.79 -0.09
CA SER A 441 -6.56 30.18 1.29
C SER A 441 -8.01 30.65 1.45
N VAL A 442 -8.70 30.11 2.43
CA VAL A 442 -10.05 30.53 2.83
C VAL A 442 -10.03 31.32 4.15
N ALA A 443 -8.85 31.54 4.73
CA ALA A 443 -8.70 32.42 5.89
C ALA A 443 -8.90 33.89 5.47
N LEU A 444 -9.69 34.62 6.26
CA LEU A 444 -9.90 36.04 6.04
C LEU A 444 -8.65 36.85 6.44
N PRO A 445 -8.32 37.92 5.70
CA PRO A 445 -7.34 38.89 6.15
C PRO A 445 -7.78 39.54 7.47
N ARG A 446 -6.87 39.63 8.43
CA ARG A 446 -7.10 40.29 9.71
C ARG A 446 -5.86 41.07 10.16
N ALA A 447 -6.08 42.13 10.92
CA ALA A 447 -4.97 42.92 11.48
C ALA A 447 -4.23 42.11 12.55
N PHE A 448 -2.94 42.37 12.70
CA PHE A 448 -2.19 41.89 13.86
C PHE A 448 -2.60 42.70 15.10
N VAL A 449 -2.95 42.03 16.18
CA VAL A 449 -3.28 42.62 17.47
C VAL A 449 -2.13 42.37 18.41
N PRO A 450 -1.53 43.43 19.02
CA PRO A 450 -0.49 43.27 20.04
C PRO A 450 -0.95 42.39 21.21
N ILE A 451 -0.01 41.65 21.81
CA ILE A 451 -0.38 40.66 22.83
C ILE A 451 -1.13 41.26 24.04
N ALA A 452 -0.76 42.48 24.41
CA ALA A 452 -1.38 43.21 25.55
C ALA A 452 -2.82 43.65 25.26
N GLU A 453 -3.23 43.68 24.00
CA GLU A 453 -4.56 44.10 23.55
C GLU A 453 -5.46 42.90 23.22
N ARG A 454 -4.93 41.63 23.29
CA ARG A 454 -5.69 40.43 23.02
C ARG A 454 -6.56 40.07 24.20
N ASN A 455 -7.81 39.79 23.94
CA ASN A 455 -8.76 39.20 24.91
C ASN A 455 -9.23 37.80 24.46
N ILE A 456 -9.84 37.07 25.40
CA ILE A 456 -10.31 35.69 25.17
C ILE A 456 -11.44 35.64 24.12
N ASP A 457 -12.15 36.78 23.92
CA ASP A 457 -13.28 36.89 22.98
C ASP A 457 -12.87 37.13 21.53
N HIS A 458 -11.58 37.04 21.21
CA HIS A 458 -11.10 37.10 19.84
C HIS A 458 -11.44 35.80 19.11
N ILE A 459 -12.72 35.62 18.82
CA ILE A 459 -13.27 34.55 17.98
C ILE A 459 -12.75 34.83 16.55
N VAL A 460 -12.19 33.80 15.91
CA VAL A 460 -11.93 33.87 14.47
C VAL A 460 -13.29 34.09 13.80
N PRO A 461 -13.50 35.20 13.08
CA PRO A 461 -14.78 35.47 12.46
C PRO A 461 -15.18 34.31 11.56
N ASP A 462 -16.46 34.00 11.51
CA ASP A 462 -16.99 33.07 10.52
C ASP A 462 -16.54 33.51 9.13
N TYR A 463 -16.21 32.52 8.28
CA TYR A 463 -15.79 32.78 6.94
C TYR A 463 -16.84 33.62 6.20
N VAL A 464 -16.47 34.85 5.82
CA VAL A 464 -17.27 35.69 4.94
C VAL A 464 -16.80 35.51 3.50
N PRO A 465 -17.68 35.12 2.57
CA PRO A 465 -17.36 34.97 1.17
C PRO A 465 -16.73 36.22 0.56
N SER A 466 -15.80 36.06 -0.39
CA SER A 466 -15.13 37.20 -1.06
C SER A 466 -16.07 38.13 -1.82
N GLU A 467 -17.26 37.65 -2.15
CA GLU A 467 -18.32 38.41 -2.81
C GLU A 467 -19.09 39.34 -1.88
N GLU A 468 -18.94 39.13 -0.56
CA GLU A 468 -19.57 39.97 0.49
C GLU A 468 -18.57 40.91 1.17
N ARG A 469 -17.35 41.06 0.61
CA ARG A 469 -16.28 41.96 1.11
C ARG A 469 -16.33 43.33 0.47
#